data_b9acea14d9faf6b2816c499bc07f2038
#
_entry.id   b9acea14d9faf6b2816c499bc07f2038
#
_cell.length_a   1.000
_cell.length_b   1.000
_cell.length_c   1.000
_cell.angle_alpha   90.00
_cell.angle_beta   90.00
_cell.angle_gamma   90.00
#
_symmetry.space_group_name_H-M   'P 1'
#
loop_
_entity.id
_entity.type
_entity.pdbx_description
1 polymer ?
#
loop_
_entity_poly.entity_id
_entity_poly.type
_entity_poly.pdbx_seq_one_letter_code
_entity_poly.pdbx_strand_id
1 'polypeptide(L)'
;MSTLTQAEARFTVPRLGALIGVLGVVYGDIGTSPLYAFQATLQLFGNRPISDLEILGCLSLIFWSLVMIVTIKYVLLVMRADNHGEGGILALMALALRLAKRERTRTIVALVGIVGACLFFGDGVITPAISVLSAIEGLEVTIPQATQVVIPLAVIIIILLFAMQQRGTGSVGKIFGPIMVVWFTVIGLLGAEQVAIHPFVLQALSPIHGFIFCQKHGWLAFFELGAVVLCVTGAEALYADMGHFGARPIRLAWLCFVLPSLVLNYFGQGALVMSDRSAAANPFFLLGPHWLRLPLVVLATAATVIASQALISGAYSMARQCMQLGFLPRLTVRHTSGTEEGQIFVPQVNTALMVGVLILVVTFRTSASLASAYGIAVTGTFICTCILAVVVFRRQYHWSRGLTLAVWGGFGLIDSVFFAANATKIVEGGWVPLALGLLLMAMMTTWKQGRDLMFSRWKQDSLPLASFLARLPQSRTIRVPGMAVFLTGNPDYVPAALLHNLKHNKVLHEKVLFVTVSTLDEPEAGPGRRTEVTELAPGIHRVLLRYGFMESPNVPRALEDIRSRGVAYDAMQTSYFLGREVLVRAMAPKLSMWRLWLFLLMARNAITATEFFRIPSDRVVELGVRVAI
;
A
#
# COMPACT_ATOMS: atom_id res chain seq x y z
N MET A 1 -1.87 -37.01 10.43
CA MET A 1 -1.18 -36.28 11.52
C MET A 1 -1.03 -34.78 11.25
N SER A 2 -1.54 -34.23 10.15
CA SER A 2 -1.38 -32.79 9.76
C SER A 2 -2.58 -31.88 10.07
N THR A 3 -3.68 -32.40 10.56
CA THR A 3 -4.90 -31.63 10.87
C THR A 3 -5.01 -31.18 12.33
N LEU A 4 -4.27 -31.79 13.24
CA LEU A 4 -4.26 -31.41 14.67
C LEU A 4 -3.34 -30.19 14.97
N THR A 5 -2.27 -30.00 14.20
CA THR A 5 -1.34 -28.87 14.39
C THR A 5 -1.91 -27.51 14.00
N GLN A 6 -2.90 -27.44 13.10
CA GLN A 6 -3.58 -26.17 12.75
C GLN A 6 -4.67 -25.76 13.76
N ALA A 7 -5.20 -26.71 14.54
CA ALA A 7 -6.21 -26.42 15.56
C ALA A 7 -5.59 -25.86 16.86
N GLU A 8 -4.39 -26.31 17.23
CA GLU A 8 -3.68 -25.82 18.43
C GLU A 8 -3.11 -24.41 18.25
N ALA A 9 -2.78 -23.99 17.02
CA ALA A 9 -2.41 -22.60 16.72
C ALA A 9 -3.58 -21.60 16.95
N ARG A 10 -4.79 -22.08 17.20
CA ARG A 10 -5.99 -21.25 17.38
C ARG A 10 -6.14 -20.60 18.75
N PHE A 11 -5.36 -20.96 19.78
CA PHE A 11 -5.54 -20.46 21.15
C PHE A 11 -4.30 -19.83 21.80
N THR A 12 -3.18 -19.67 21.11
CA THR A 12 -2.01 -18.99 21.68
C THR A 12 -2.25 -17.47 21.71
N VAL A 13 -2.20 -16.89 22.92
CA VAL A 13 -2.18 -15.44 23.13
C VAL A 13 -0.95 -14.89 22.41
N PRO A 14 -1.07 -13.81 21.60
CA PRO A 14 0.09 -13.21 20.93
C PRO A 14 1.15 -12.84 21.96
N ARG A 15 2.43 -13.10 21.65
CA ARG A 15 3.53 -12.69 22.53
C ARG A 15 3.50 -11.17 22.70
N LEU A 16 3.76 -10.68 23.91
CA LEU A 16 3.76 -9.25 24.23
C LEU A 16 4.59 -8.42 23.24
N GLY A 17 5.75 -8.97 22.80
CA GLY A 17 6.58 -8.32 21.78
C GLY A 17 5.88 -8.12 20.43
N ALA A 18 4.99 -9.04 20.02
CA ALA A 18 4.22 -8.88 18.80
C ALA A 18 3.16 -7.78 18.93
N LEU A 19 2.50 -7.65 20.09
CA LEU A 19 1.55 -6.57 20.37
C LEU A 19 2.23 -5.21 20.38
N ILE A 20 3.40 -5.10 21.00
CA ILE A 20 4.20 -3.87 21.01
C ILE A 20 4.66 -3.51 19.57
N GLY A 21 5.10 -4.50 18.78
CA GLY A 21 5.45 -4.30 17.37
C GLY A 21 4.29 -3.77 16.53
N VAL A 22 3.09 -4.33 16.72
CA VAL A 22 1.86 -3.87 16.07
C VAL A 22 1.55 -2.42 16.41
N LEU A 23 1.67 -2.02 17.68
CA LEU A 23 1.43 -0.63 18.10
C LEU A 23 2.40 0.34 17.41
N GLY A 24 3.65 -0.07 17.22
CA GLY A 24 4.68 0.77 16.61
C GLY A 24 4.54 0.96 15.10
N VAL A 25 3.93 0.01 14.39
CA VAL A 25 3.87 0.07 12.92
C VAL A 25 2.44 0.31 12.43
N VAL A 26 1.47 -0.46 12.93
CA VAL A 26 0.13 -0.50 12.35
C VAL A 26 -0.74 0.69 12.79
N TYR A 27 -0.57 1.15 14.02
CA TYR A 27 -1.46 2.14 14.65
C TYR A 27 -0.90 3.57 14.70
N GLY A 28 0.19 3.83 13.99
CA GLY A 28 0.80 5.16 13.93
C GLY A 28 -0.16 6.20 13.39
N ASP A 29 -0.69 5.97 12.20
CA ASP A 29 -1.50 6.94 11.46
C ASP A 29 -2.83 7.24 12.19
N ILE A 30 -3.62 6.22 12.50
CA ILE A 30 -4.88 6.41 13.23
C ILE A 30 -4.65 6.97 14.65
N GLY A 31 -3.48 6.69 15.24
CA GLY A 31 -3.09 7.19 16.56
C GLY A 31 -2.76 8.67 16.59
N THR A 32 -2.39 9.26 15.46
CA THR A 32 -2.08 10.69 15.35
C THR A 32 -3.25 11.55 14.89
N SER A 33 -4.35 10.94 14.44
CA SER A 33 -5.58 11.65 14.03
C SER A 33 -6.17 12.57 15.12
N PRO A 34 -6.08 12.27 16.45
CA PRO A 34 -6.57 13.19 17.50
C PRO A 34 -5.91 14.57 17.51
N LEU A 35 -4.71 14.70 16.93
CA LEU A 35 -4.00 15.98 16.83
C LEU A 35 -4.77 17.04 16.02
N TYR A 36 -5.56 16.58 15.02
CA TYR A 36 -6.20 17.50 14.06
C TYR A 36 -7.68 17.19 13.78
N ALA A 37 -8.14 15.94 13.96
CA ALA A 37 -9.47 15.53 13.50
C ALA A 37 -10.60 16.25 14.25
N PHE A 38 -10.58 16.30 15.59
CA PHE A 38 -11.61 16.98 16.36
C PHE A 38 -11.54 18.50 16.18
N GLN A 39 -10.35 19.08 16.13
CA GLN A 39 -10.16 20.49 15.81
C GLN A 39 -10.80 20.87 14.46
N ALA A 40 -10.59 20.03 13.42
CA ALA A 40 -11.17 20.24 12.10
C ALA A 40 -12.71 20.21 12.10
N THR A 41 -13.35 19.40 12.97
CA THR A 41 -14.80 19.43 13.15
C THR A 41 -15.25 20.74 13.80
N LEU A 42 -14.56 21.20 14.83
CA LEU A 42 -14.91 22.45 15.52
C LEU A 42 -14.74 23.70 14.64
N GLN A 43 -13.77 23.71 13.72
CA GLN A 43 -13.53 24.83 12.81
C GLN A 43 -14.69 25.12 11.84
N LEU A 44 -15.53 24.12 11.51
CA LEU A 44 -16.69 24.29 10.66
C LEU A 44 -17.79 25.17 11.28
N PHE A 45 -17.77 25.36 12.60
CA PHE A 45 -18.69 26.25 13.28
C PHE A 45 -18.26 27.74 13.16
N GLY A 46 -17.03 28.01 12.72
CA GLY A 46 -16.51 29.38 12.60
C GLY A 46 -16.47 30.11 13.94
N ASN A 47 -16.87 31.39 13.94
CA ASN A 47 -16.87 32.22 15.14
C ASN A 47 -18.15 32.15 15.98
N ARG A 48 -19.12 31.29 15.61
CA ARG A 48 -20.35 31.14 16.39
C ARG A 48 -20.11 30.33 17.67
N PRO A 49 -20.81 30.65 18.77
CA PRO A 49 -20.71 29.83 19.98
C PRO A 49 -21.24 28.42 19.71
N ILE A 50 -20.43 27.43 20.12
CA ILE A 50 -20.77 26.01 19.96
C ILE A 50 -21.49 25.57 21.23
N SER A 51 -22.66 24.94 21.12
CA SER A 51 -23.41 24.38 22.24
C SER A 51 -22.88 23.02 22.67
N ASP A 52 -23.15 22.60 23.93
CA ASP A 52 -22.78 21.27 24.41
C ASP A 52 -23.41 20.15 23.59
N LEU A 53 -24.66 20.34 23.12
CA LEU A 53 -25.33 19.35 22.27
C LEU A 53 -24.66 19.19 20.90
N GLU A 54 -24.08 20.26 20.35
CA GLU A 54 -23.32 20.19 19.10
C GLU A 54 -22.01 19.44 19.31
N ILE A 55 -21.31 19.67 20.43
CA ILE A 55 -20.10 18.92 20.78
C ILE A 55 -20.43 17.44 20.96
N LEU A 56 -21.51 17.09 21.67
CA LEU A 56 -21.97 15.71 21.80
C LEU A 56 -22.29 15.08 20.43
N GLY A 57 -22.90 15.86 19.53
CA GLY A 57 -23.19 15.41 18.17
C GLY A 57 -21.93 15.06 17.39
N CYS A 58 -20.94 15.95 17.35
CA CYS A 58 -19.66 15.73 16.70
C CYS A 58 -18.90 14.52 17.28
N LEU A 59 -18.84 14.41 18.62
CA LEU A 59 -18.19 13.28 19.29
C LEU A 59 -18.91 11.95 19.02
N SER A 60 -20.26 11.98 19.00
CA SER A 60 -21.04 10.80 18.64
C SER A 60 -20.76 10.34 17.20
N LEU A 61 -20.67 11.26 16.25
CA LEU A 61 -20.29 10.94 14.86
C LEU A 61 -18.88 10.36 14.78
N ILE A 62 -17.91 10.93 15.50
CA ILE A 62 -16.53 10.41 15.58
C ILE A 62 -16.53 8.99 16.15
N PHE A 63 -17.17 8.78 17.30
CA PHE A 63 -17.22 7.48 17.97
C PHE A 63 -17.83 6.40 17.07
N TRP A 64 -19.00 6.67 16.48
CA TRP A 64 -19.66 5.71 15.63
C TRP A 64 -18.95 5.48 14.30
N SER A 65 -18.21 6.46 13.79
CA SER A 65 -17.33 6.28 12.63
C SER A 65 -16.17 5.33 12.96
N LEU A 66 -15.51 5.47 14.11
CA LEU A 66 -14.49 4.53 14.59
C LEU A 66 -15.06 3.12 14.76
N VAL A 67 -16.27 2.99 15.30
CA VAL A 67 -16.93 1.69 15.48
C VAL A 67 -17.32 1.08 14.12
N MET A 68 -18.00 1.81 13.26
CA MET A 68 -18.55 1.27 12.01
C MET A 68 -17.46 1.01 10.97
N ILE A 69 -16.57 1.99 10.74
CA ILE A 69 -15.57 1.89 9.68
C ILE A 69 -14.36 1.10 10.17
N VAL A 70 -13.72 1.50 11.27
CA VAL A 70 -12.48 0.84 11.69
C VAL A 70 -12.79 -0.51 12.31
N THR A 71 -13.65 -0.56 13.34
CA THR A 71 -13.88 -1.79 14.07
C THR A 71 -14.66 -2.81 13.26
N ILE A 72 -15.87 -2.49 12.79
CA ILE A 72 -16.74 -3.48 12.14
C ILE A 72 -16.26 -3.76 10.71
N LYS A 73 -16.10 -2.71 9.89
CA LYS A 73 -15.75 -2.90 8.47
C LYS A 73 -14.34 -3.45 8.32
N TYR A 74 -13.29 -2.78 8.86
CA TYR A 74 -11.91 -3.21 8.64
C TYR A 74 -11.48 -4.33 9.57
N VAL A 75 -11.52 -4.14 10.89
CA VAL A 75 -10.95 -5.09 11.86
C VAL A 75 -11.72 -6.41 11.92
N LEU A 76 -13.05 -6.37 11.85
CA LEU A 76 -13.87 -7.58 11.95
C LEU A 76 -14.19 -8.23 10.60
N LEU A 77 -14.40 -7.46 9.52
CA LEU A 77 -14.82 -7.99 8.23
C LEU A 77 -13.69 -8.03 7.21
N VAL A 78 -13.11 -6.89 6.79
CA VAL A 78 -12.12 -6.81 5.70
C VAL A 78 -10.88 -7.66 6.01
N MET A 79 -10.39 -7.63 7.24
CA MET A 79 -9.25 -8.46 7.68
C MET A 79 -9.52 -9.97 7.67
N ARG A 80 -10.72 -10.44 7.31
CA ARG A 80 -10.97 -11.85 6.99
C ARG A 80 -10.61 -12.18 5.55
N ALA A 81 -10.68 -11.19 4.66
CA ALA A 81 -10.39 -11.34 3.24
C ALA A 81 -8.88 -11.21 2.99
N ASP A 82 -8.10 -12.08 3.64
CA ASP A 82 -6.67 -12.18 3.42
C ASP A 82 -6.33 -13.02 2.18
N ASN A 83 -5.27 -12.66 1.50
CA ASN A 83 -4.69 -13.42 0.41
C ASN A 83 -3.45 -14.15 0.93
N HIS A 84 -3.62 -15.35 1.50
CA HIS A 84 -2.55 -16.13 2.15
C HIS A 84 -1.79 -15.35 3.24
N GLY A 85 -2.53 -14.62 4.07
CA GLY A 85 -1.98 -13.80 5.13
C GLY A 85 -1.73 -12.33 4.75
N GLU A 86 -1.59 -12.02 3.47
CA GLU A 86 -1.39 -10.65 2.98
C GLU A 86 -2.70 -9.87 2.87
N GLY A 87 -2.64 -8.57 3.18
CA GLY A 87 -3.76 -7.63 3.11
C GLY A 87 -3.49 -6.44 2.19
N GLY A 88 -4.35 -5.43 2.30
CA GLY A 88 -4.31 -4.23 1.49
C GLY A 88 -5.08 -4.33 0.18
N ILE A 89 -5.29 -3.17 -0.46
CA ILE A 89 -6.17 -3.04 -1.64
C ILE A 89 -5.71 -3.91 -2.83
N LEU A 90 -4.40 -4.06 -3.06
CA LEU A 90 -3.88 -4.87 -4.16
C LEU A 90 -3.98 -6.37 -3.87
N ALA A 91 -3.78 -6.80 -2.62
CA ALA A 91 -3.99 -8.19 -2.21
C ALA A 91 -5.46 -8.57 -2.35
N LEU A 92 -6.37 -7.67 -1.94
CA LEU A 92 -7.82 -7.84 -2.13
C LEU A 92 -8.22 -7.89 -3.61
N MET A 93 -7.60 -7.04 -4.45
CA MET A 93 -7.79 -7.06 -5.91
C MET A 93 -7.31 -8.38 -6.51
N ALA A 94 -6.11 -8.86 -6.15
CA ALA A 94 -5.56 -10.12 -6.65
C ALA A 94 -6.47 -11.31 -6.26
N LEU A 95 -6.94 -11.34 -5.01
CA LEU A 95 -7.91 -12.32 -4.53
C LEU A 95 -9.23 -12.26 -5.33
N ALA A 96 -9.77 -11.06 -5.54
CA ALA A 96 -11.01 -10.86 -6.29
C ALA A 96 -10.85 -11.25 -7.78
N LEU A 97 -9.70 -10.97 -8.42
CA LEU A 97 -9.38 -11.37 -9.80
C LEU A 97 -9.34 -12.89 -9.95
N ARG A 98 -8.75 -13.61 -8.99
CA ARG A 98 -8.73 -15.08 -8.97
C ARG A 98 -10.13 -15.68 -8.89
N LEU A 99 -11.03 -15.03 -8.14
CA LEU A 99 -12.41 -15.47 -7.96
C LEU A 99 -13.36 -15.03 -9.10
N ALA A 100 -12.98 -14.05 -9.91
CA ALA A 100 -13.78 -13.50 -10.98
C ALA A 100 -13.77 -14.41 -12.23
N LYS A 101 -14.94 -15.00 -12.57
CA LYS A 101 -15.08 -15.92 -13.71
C LYS A 101 -15.36 -15.20 -15.04
N ARG A 102 -16.00 -14.01 -15.01
CA ARG A 102 -16.40 -13.26 -16.21
C ARG A 102 -15.35 -12.22 -16.54
N GLU A 103 -14.98 -12.09 -17.82
CA GLU A 103 -13.98 -11.12 -18.28
C GLU A 103 -14.34 -9.67 -17.89
N ARG A 104 -15.60 -9.29 -18.09
CA ARG A 104 -16.08 -7.97 -17.66
C ARG A 104 -15.87 -7.71 -16.16
N THR A 105 -16.11 -8.74 -15.30
CA THR A 105 -15.87 -8.62 -13.86
C THR A 105 -14.39 -8.47 -13.57
N ARG A 106 -13.53 -9.21 -14.27
CA ARG A 106 -12.06 -9.09 -14.12
C ARG A 106 -11.57 -7.69 -14.47
N THR A 107 -12.08 -7.12 -15.57
CA THR A 107 -11.73 -5.75 -15.99
C THR A 107 -12.14 -4.71 -14.95
N ILE A 108 -13.38 -4.82 -14.42
CA ILE A 108 -13.88 -3.90 -13.36
C ILE A 108 -13.04 -4.04 -12.08
N VAL A 109 -12.79 -5.27 -11.63
CA VAL A 109 -11.99 -5.54 -10.43
C VAL A 109 -10.57 -4.97 -10.58
N ALA A 110 -9.93 -5.18 -11.73
CA ALA A 110 -8.60 -4.62 -11.99
C ALA A 110 -8.61 -3.08 -11.98
N LEU A 111 -9.61 -2.46 -12.61
CA LEU A 111 -9.73 -1.00 -12.64
C LEU A 111 -9.95 -0.43 -11.24
N VAL A 112 -10.88 -1.00 -10.46
CA VAL A 112 -11.16 -0.57 -9.08
C VAL A 112 -9.94 -0.74 -8.19
N GLY A 113 -9.21 -1.86 -8.31
CA GLY A 113 -7.98 -2.07 -7.56
C GLY A 113 -6.87 -1.07 -7.91
N ILE A 114 -6.72 -0.74 -9.20
CA ILE A 114 -5.76 0.31 -9.64
C ILE A 114 -6.16 1.67 -9.07
N VAL A 115 -7.44 2.05 -9.16
CA VAL A 115 -7.93 3.32 -8.59
C VAL A 115 -7.66 3.37 -7.09
N GLY A 116 -7.98 2.31 -6.35
CA GLY A 116 -7.72 2.25 -4.91
C GLY A 116 -6.23 2.35 -4.58
N ALA A 117 -5.36 1.67 -5.33
CA ALA A 117 -3.91 1.79 -5.16
C ALA A 117 -3.41 3.22 -5.43
N CYS A 118 -3.90 3.88 -6.48
CA CYS A 118 -3.53 5.25 -6.80
C CYS A 118 -3.96 6.23 -5.71
N LEU A 119 -5.17 6.05 -5.14
CA LEU A 119 -5.67 6.87 -4.03
C LEU A 119 -4.86 6.63 -2.75
N PHE A 120 -4.46 5.39 -2.46
CA PHE A 120 -3.59 5.07 -1.33
C PHE A 120 -2.20 5.73 -1.46
N PHE A 121 -1.61 5.78 -2.65
CA PHE A 121 -0.39 6.55 -2.87
C PHE A 121 -0.60 8.06 -2.66
N GLY A 122 -1.79 8.58 -3.01
CA GLY A 122 -2.19 9.96 -2.73
C GLY A 122 -2.23 10.23 -1.23
N ASP A 123 -2.81 9.32 -0.47
CA ASP A 123 -2.80 9.31 0.99
C ASP A 123 -1.37 9.30 1.55
N GLY A 124 -0.50 8.47 0.98
CA GLY A 124 0.92 8.36 1.34
C GLY A 124 1.73 9.67 1.22
N VAL A 125 1.25 10.65 0.45
CA VAL A 125 1.87 11.98 0.36
C VAL A 125 1.27 12.94 1.40
N ILE A 126 -0.03 12.83 1.69
CA ILE A 126 -0.73 13.79 2.55
C ILE A 126 -0.49 13.50 4.03
N THR A 127 -0.56 12.24 4.43
CA THR A 127 -0.44 11.83 5.83
C THR A 127 0.84 12.29 6.52
N PRO A 128 2.06 12.14 5.94
CA PRO A 128 3.27 12.67 6.57
C PRO A 128 3.25 14.20 6.70
N ALA A 129 2.65 14.89 5.73
CA ALA A 129 2.55 16.36 5.76
C ALA A 129 1.65 16.84 6.90
N ILE A 130 0.41 16.32 6.99
CA ILE A 130 -0.57 16.77 8.00
C ILE A 130 -0.14 16.36 9.40
N SER A 131 0.35 15.14 9.57
CA SER A 131 0.74 14.61 10.88
C SER A 131 1.93 15.38 11.47
N VAL A 132 2.98 15.60 10.67
CA VAL A 132 4.15 16.35 11.15
C VAL A 132 3.80 17.81 11.42
N LEU A 133 3.02 18.47 10.52
CA LEU A 133 2.59 19.84 10.76
C LEU A 133 1.76 19.97 12.04
N SER A 134 0.73 19.13 12.23
CA SER A 134 -0.15 19.20 13.39
C SER A 134 0.59 18.99 14.70
N ALA A 135 1.62 18.13 14.72
CA ALA A 135 2.45 17.93 15.92
C ALA A 135 3.28 19.18 16.24
N ILE A 136 3.86 19.82 15.23
CA ILE A 136 4.73 20.99 15.41
C ILE A 136 3.92 22.27 15.68
N GLU A 137 2.71 22.38 15.13
CA GLU A 137 1.76 23.47 15.46
C GLU A 137 1.44 23.54 16.96
N GLY A 138 1.59 22.42 17.69
CA GLY A 138 1.54 22.41 19.16
C GLY A 138 2.54 23.33 19.85
N LEU A 139 3.65 23.70 19.18
CA LEU A 139 4.60 24.70 19.70
C LEU A 139 3.96 26.07 19.85
N GLU A 140 3.07 26.45 18.94
CA GLU A 140 2.39 27.75 18.96
C GLU A 140 1.53 27.94 20.20
N VAL A 141 0.97 26.84 20.72
CA VAL A 141 0.17 26.85 21.97
C VAL A 141 1.03 27.18 23.19
N THR A 142 2.33 26.82 23.13
CA THR A 142 3.26 27.01 24.26
C THR A 142 4.11 28.27 24.06
N ILE A 143 4.51 28.54 22.83
CA ILE A 143 5.41 29.65 22.45
C ILE A 143 4.79 30.35 21.23
N PRO A 144 4.00 31.42 21.40
CA PRO A 144 3.33 32.09 20.28
C PRO A 144 4.27 32.61 19.18
N GLN A 145 5.53 32.92 19.53
CA GLN A 145 6.53 33.34 18.53
C GLN A 145 7.03 32.18 17.64
N ALA A 146 6.70 30.92 17.97
CA ALA A 146 7.14 29.75 17.22
C ALA A 146 6.46 29.59 15.84
N THR A 147 5.42 30.36 15.52
CA THR A 147 4.72 30.29 14.21
C THR A 147 5.67 30.39 13.02
N GLN A 148 6.72 31.22 13.10
CA GLN A 148 7.71 31.36 12.04
C GLN A 148 8.62 30.13 11.87
N VAL A 149 8.73 29.29 12.90
CA VAL A 149 9.63 28.12 12.93
C VAL A 149 8.90 26.84 12.56
N VAL A 150 7.57 26.80 12.58
CA VAL A 150 6.76 25.60 12.32
C VAL A 150 7.09 24.99 10.96
N ILE A 151 7.01 25.77 9.88
CA ILE A 151 7.27 25.27 8.52
C ILE A 151 8.73 24.85 8.32
N PRO A 152 9.76 25.66 8.67
CA PRO A 152 11.14 25.22 8.57
C PRO A 152 11.43 23.93 9.36
N LEU A 153 10.90 23.81 10.58
CA LEU A 153 11.08 22.63 11.41
C LEU A 153 10.39 21.39 10.81
N ALA A 154 9.16 21.54 10.29
CA ALA A 154 8.45 20.49 9.58
C ALA A 154 9.26 19.99 8.36
N VAL A 155 9.78 20.90 7.55
CA VAL A 155 10.61 20.58 6.39
C VAL A 155 11.87 19.81 6.80
N ILE A 156 12.56 20.24 7.85
CA ILE A 156 13.77 19.55 8.36
C ILE A 156 13.40 18.14 8.82
N ILE A 157 12.34 17.97 9.61
CA ILE A 157 11.91 16.64 10.11
C ILE A 157 11.55 15.73 8.94
N ILE A 158 10.82 16.22 7.95
CA ILE A 158 10.45 15.46 6.76
C ILE A 158 11.69 15.04 5.96
N ILE A 159 12.63 15.94 5.71
CA ILE A 159 13.88 15.61 5.00
C ILE A 159 14.66 14.53 5.78
N LEU A 160 14.80 14.68 7.08
CA LEU A 160 15.47 13.68 7.93
C LEU A 160 14.75 12.33 7.90
N LEU A 161 13.41 12.34 7.97
CA LEU A 161 12.58 11.14 7.89
C LEU A 161 12.84 10.38 6.58
N PHE A 162 12.80 11.04 5.43
CA PHE A 162 13.04 10.42 4.13
C PHE A 162 14.50 10.02 3.92
N ALA A 163 15.46 10.76 4.47
CA ALA A 163 16.87 10.42 4.43
C ALA A 163 17.19 9.16 5.25
N MET A 164 16.52 8.97 6.39
CA MET A 164 16.71 7.79 7.24
C MET A 164 16.20 6.49 6.60
N GLN A 165 15.27 6.54 5.64
CA GLN A 165 14.72 5.38 4.95
C GLN A 165 15.80 4.48 4.33
N GLN A 166 16.88 5.08 3.82
CA GLN A 166 17.97 4.37 3.16
C GLN A 166 18.74 3.42 4.09
N ARG A 167 18.78 3.73 5.41
CA ARG A 167 19.52 2.95 6.41
C ARG A 167 18.73 1.76 6.96
N GLY A 168 17.45 1.65 6.56
CA GLY A 168 16.53 0.61 7.05
C GLY A 168 15.95 0.91 8.44
N THR A 169 14.80 0.32 8.69
CA THR A 169 14.00 0.56 9.89
C THR A 169 14.20 -0.50 10.98
N GLY A 170 15.01 -1.53 10.71
CA GLY A 170 15.13 -2.71 11.57
C GLY A 170 15.61 -2.44 13.00
N SER A 171 16.57 -1.52 13.17
CA SER A 171 17.05 -1.14 14.51
C SER A 171 16.15 -0.10 15.18
N VAL A 172 15.60 0.82 14.39
CA VAL A 172 14.74 1.92 14.89
C VAL A 172 13.33 1.40 15.19
N GLY A 173 12.84 0.42 14.43
CA GLY A 173 11.51 -0.20 14.63
C GLY A 173 11.31 -0.82 16.01
N LYS A 174 12.39 -1.28 16.67
CA LYS A 174 12.31 -1.81 18.04
C LYS A 174 11.95 -0.73 19.09
N ILE A 175 12.22 0.54 18.79
CA ILE A 175 11.94 1.68 19.67
C ILE A 175 10.52 2.23 19.39
N PHE A 176 9.97 2.02 18.20
CA PHE A 176 8.67 2.53 17.79
C PHE A 176 7.53 2.01 18.67
N GLY A 177 7.52 0.71 18.95
CA GLY A 177 6.50 0.10 19.79
C GLY A 177 6.41 0.72 21.17
N PRO A 178 7.50 0.76 21.96
CA PRO A 178 7.53 1.43 23.26
C PRO A 178 7.08 2.90 23.21
N ILE A 179 7.52 3.69 22.23
CA ILE A 179 7.08 5.08 22.07
C ILE A 179 5.57 5.15 21.85
N MET A 180 5.02 4.30 21.00
CA MET A 180 3.57 4.29 20.75
C MET A 180 2.76 3.76 21.94
N VAL A 181 3.30 2.87 22.76
CA VAL A 181 2.68 2.49 24.03
C VAL A 181 2.58 3.71 24.96
N VAL A 182 3.68 4.46 25.12
CA VAL A 182 3.67 5.70 25.90
C VAL A 182 2.69 6.71 25.32
N TRP A 183 2.69 6.89 24.00
CA TRP A 183 1.78 7.78 23.27
C TRP A 183 0.31 7.49 23.61
N PHE A 184 -0.16 6.26 23.33
CA PHE A 184 -1.56 5.88 23.60
C PHE A 184 -1.92 5.95 25.09
N THR A 185 -0.99 5.62 25.97
CA THR A 185 -1.20 5.74 27.42
C THR A 185 -1.39 7.21 27.82
N VAL A 186 -0.51 8.09 27.36
CA VAL A 186 -0.57 9.52 27.70
C VAL A 186 -1.85 10.16 27.16
N ILE A 187 -2.18 9.96 25.88
CA ILE A 187 -3.40 10.55 25.30
C ILE A 187 -4.67 9.99 25.96
N GLY A 188 -4.67 8.69 26.31
CA GLY A 188 -5.79 8.06 27.01
C GLY A 188 -5.96 8.60 28.43
N LEU A 189 -4.87 8.76 29.18
CA LEU A 189 -4.92 9.30 30.56
C LEU A 189 -5.36 10.76 30.59
N LEU A 190 -4.79 11.62 29.71
CA LEU A 190 -5.21 13.02 29.59
C LEU A 190 -6.69 13.14 29.24
N GLY A 191 -7.17 12.28 28.32
CA GLY A 191 -8.59 12.21 27.98
C GLY A 191 -9.44 11.76 29.16
N ALA A 192 -9.03 10.70 29.85
CA ALA A 192 -9.75 10.15 31.01
C ALA A 192 -9.88 11.17 32.15
N GLU A 193 -8.83 11.96 32.40
CA GLU A 193 -8.87 13.04 33.40
C GLU A 193 -9.99 14.04 33.11
N GLN A 194 -10.07 14.55 31.90
CA GLN A 194 -11.10 15.52 31.49
C GLN A 194 -12.51 14.90 31.47
N VAL A 195 -12.64 13.66 31.05
CA VAL A 195 -13.91 12.91 31.09
C VAL A 195 -14.37 12.72 32.56
N ALA A 196 -13.45 12.47 33.49
CA ALA A 196 -13.78 12.34 34.92
C ALA A 196 -14.26 13.67 35.53
N ILE A 197 -13.71 14.81 35.07
CA ILE A 197 -14.14 16.14 35.49
C ILE A 197 -15.53 16.49 34.93
N HIS A 198 -15.78 16.15 33.66
CA HIS A 198 -17.04 16.43 32.95
C HIS A 198 -17.68 15.16 32.37
N PRO A 199 -18.22 14.24 33.20
CA PRO A 199 -18.75 12.95 32.74
C PRO A 199 -19.98 13.06 31.82
N PHE A 200 -20.60 14.24 31.75
CA PHE A 200 -21.70 14.53 30.81
C PHE A 200 -21.34 14.22 29.36
N VAL A 201 -20.07 14.35 28.98
CA VAL A 201 -19.56 14.03 27.62
C VAL A 201 -19.79 12.57 27.24
N LEU A 202 -19.90 11.64 28.19
CA LEU A 202 -20.17 10.22 27.92
C LEU A 202 -21.53 9.97 27.25
N GLN A 203 -22.44 10.93 27.26
CA GLN A 203 -23.69 10.85 26.51
C GLN A 203 -23.44 10.74 24.98
N ALA A 204 -22.30 11.21 24.48
CA ALA A 204 -21.91 11.05 23.09
C ALA A 204 -21.73 9.58 22.63
N LEU A 205 -21.63 8.61 23.55
CA LEU A 205 -21.70 7.18 23.23
C LEU A 205 -23.03 6.78 22.59
N SER A 206 -24.11 7.51 22.90
CA SER A 206 -25.41 7.27 22.26
C SER A 206 -25.42 7.80 20.83
N PRO A 207 -25.80 6.97 19.83
CA PRO A 207 -25.92 7.42 18.43
C PRO A 207 -27.01 8.47 18.23
N ILE A 208 -27.91 8.64 19.20
CA ILE A 208 -29.00 9.59 19.17
C ILE A 208 -28.47 11.03 19.03
N HIS A 209 -27.37 11.38 19.71
CA HIS A 209 -26.77 12.72 19.60
C HIS A 209 -26.27 13.03 18.20
N GLY A 210 -25.60 12.07 17.55
CA GLY A 210 -25.19 12.20 16.15
C GLY A 210 -26.37 12.33 15.20
N PHE A 211 -27.44 11.54 15.42
CA PHE A 211 -28.66 11.61 14.61
C PHE A 211 -29.38 12.96 14.78
N ILE A 212 -29.58 13.42 16.02
CA ILE A 212 -30.19 14.73 16.30
C ILE A 212 -29.37 15.86 15.67
N PHE A 213 -28.03 15.77 15.77
CA PHE A 213 -27.13 16.73 15.16
C PHE A 213 -27.33 16.80 13.63
N CYS A 214 -27.35 15.64 12.95
CA CYS A 214 -27.60 15.57 11.52
C CYS A 214 -28.98 16.12 11.12
N GLN A 215 -30.03 15.81 11.89
CA GLN A 215 -31.38 16.29 11.64
C GLN A 215 -31.49 17.81 11.84
N LYS A 216 -30.87 18.36 12.88
CA LYS A 216 -30.98 19.76 13.23
C LYS A 216 -30.14 20.68 12.33
N HIS A 217 -28.97 20.23 11.91
CA HIS A 217 -27.99 21.06 11.22
C HIS A 217 -27.91 20.82 9.69
N GLY A 218 -28.56 19.79 9.14
CA GLY A 218 -28.70 19.55 7.71
C GLY A 218 -27.37 19.64 6.93
N TRP A 219 -27.19 20.70 6.13
CA TRP A 219 -25.97 20.89 5.32
C TRP A 219 -24.70 21.04 6.16
N LEU A 220 -24.76 21.68 7.32
CA LEU A 220 -23.57 21.77 8.20
C LEU A 220 -23.14 20.39 8.67
N ALA A 221 -24.10 19.55 9.09
CA ALA A 221 -23.80 18.17 9.48
C ALA A 221 -23.20 17.34 8.32
N PHE A 222 -23.64 17.60 7.09
CA PHE A 222 -23.06 16.95 5.91
C PHE A 222 -21.59 17.36 5.71
N PHE A 223 -21.25 18.66 5.84
CA PHE A 223 -19.86 19.11 5.79
C PHE A 223 -19.04 18.58 6.95
N GLU A 224 -19.66 18.44 8.13
CA GLU A 224 -19.07 17.87 9.34
C GLU A 224 -18.61 16.42 9.12
N LEU A 225 -19.42 15.60 8.42
CA LEU A 225 -19.04 14.25 8.04
C LEU A 225 -17.71 14.22 7.27
N GLY A 226 -17.43 15.25 6.46
CA GLY A 226 -16.16 15.39 5.76
C GLY A 226 -14.96 15.64 6.69
N ALA A 227 -15.16 16.24 7.88
CA ALA A 227 -14.13 16.40 8.89
C ALA A 227 -14.04 15.15 9.79
N VAL A 228 -15.19 14.56 10.15
CA VAL A 228 -15.25 13.31 10.95
C VAL A 228 -14.46 12.18 10.30
N VAL A 229 -14.41 12.09 8.96
CA VAL A 229 -13.59 11.09 8.25
C VAL A 229 -12.14 11.09 8.70
N LEU A 230 -11.60 12.21 9.11
CA LEU A 230 -10.21 12.32 9.56
C LEU A 230 -9.90 11.42 10.77
N CYS A 231 -10.89 11.09 11.60
CA CYS A 231 -10.71 10.18 12.74
C CYS A 231 -10.55 8.71 12.34
N VAL A 232 -10.96 8.32 11.12
CA VAL A 232 -10.89 6.94 10.61
C VAL A 232 -9.78 6.74 9.57
N THR A 233 -8.98 7.79 9.33
CA THR A 233 -7.77 7.66 8.48
C THR A 233 -6.82 6.64 9.08
N GLY A 234 -6.05 5.95 8.23
CA GLY A 234 -5.20 4.83 8.67
C GLY A 234 -5.91 3.48 8.78
N ALA A 235 -7.25 3.40 8.62
CA ALA A 235 -7.96 2.12 8.64
C ALA A 235 -7.54 1.19 7.50
N GLU A 236 -7.20 1.73 6.33
CA GLU A 236 -6.66 0.96 5.20
C GLU A 236 -5.26 0.42 5.49
N ALA A 237 -4.43 1.19 6.19
CA ALA A 237 -3.09 0.79 6.60
C ALA A 237 -3.13 -0.42 7.55
N LEU A 238 -4.12 -0.50 8.46
CA LEU A 238 -4.34 -1.69 9.31
C LEU A 238 -4.48 -2.97 8.49
N TYR A 239 -5.19 -2.89 7.38
CA TYR A 239 -5.40 -4.02 6.50
C TYR A 239 -4.15 -4.32 5.66
N ALA A 240 -3.43 -3.30 5.21
CA ALA A 240 -2.19 -3.46 4.45
C ALA A 240 -1.08 -4.14 5.26
N ASP A 241 -0.94 -3.78 6.54
CA ASP A 241 0.11 -4.30 7.42
C ASP A 241 -0.22 -5.68 8.02
N MET A 242 -1.38 -6.23 7.69
CA MET A 242 -1.81 -7.54 8.20
C MET A 242 -0.82 -8.66 7.83
N GLY A 243 -0.13 -8.55 6.69
CA GLY A 243 0.87 -9.52 6.24
C GLY A 243 2.06 -9.67 7.20
N HIS A 244 2.44 -8.59 7.87
CA HIS A 244 3.61 -8.58 8.76
C HIS A 244 3.30 -9.11 10.16
N PHE A 245 2.11 -8.87 10.70
CA PHE A 245 1.78 -9.14 12.11
C PHE A 245 0.66 -10.16 12.30
N GLY A 246 -0.10 -10.43 11.26
CA GLY A 246 -1.31 -11.25 11.32
C GLY A 246 -2.51 -10.53 11.92
N ALA A 247 -3.71 -11.03 11.62
CA ALA A 247 -4.97 -10.37 12.02
C ALA A 247 -5.25 -10.36 13.54
N ARG A 248 -4.76 -11.36 14.30
CA ARG A 248 -5.08 -11.48 15.73
C ARG A 248 -4.42 -10.44 16.61
N PRO A 249 -3.08 -10.21 16.54
CA PRO A 249 -2.42 -9.17 17.32
C PRO A 249 -3.01 -7.79 17.02
N ILE A 250 -3.34 -7.52 15.74
CA ILE A 250 -3.96 -6.26 15.33
C ILE A 250 -5.33 -6.10 15.99
N ARG A 251 -6.22 -7.09 15.91
CA ARG A 251 -7.55 -7.04 16.54
C ARG A 251 -7.48 -6.82 18.05
N LEU A 252 -6.58 -7.55 18.71
CA LEU A 252 -6.44 -7.44 20.18
C LEU A 252 -5.92 -6.07 20.60
N ALA A 253 -4.87 -5.57 19.94
CA ALA A 253 -4.33 -4.25 20.22
C ALA A 253 -5.37 -3.15 19.97
N TRP A 254 -6.17 -3.25 18.89
CA TRP A 254 -7.25 -2.32 18.58
C TRP A 254 -8.30 -2.29 19.70
N LEU A 255 -8.90 -3.44 19.97
CA LEU A 255 -10.07 -3.50 20.87
C LEU A 255 -9.72 -3.21 22.34
N CYS A 256 -8.53 -3.66 22.80
CA CYS A 256 -8.18 -3.56 24.22
C CYS A 256 -7.39 -2.31 24.59
N PHE A 257 -6.74 -1.66 23.63
CA PHE A 257 -5.84 -0.55 23.96
C PHE A 257 -6.04 0.68 23.08
N VAL A 258 -5.95 0.55 21.76
CA VAL A 258 -5.94 1.70 20.85
C VAL A 258 -7.30 2.40 20.81
N LEU A 259 -8.38 1.66 20.54
CA LEU A 259 -9.73 2.21 20.48
C LEU A 259 -10.14 2.88 21.81
N PRO A 260 -9.96 2.25 23.00
CA PRO A 260 -10.23 2.92 24.27
C PRO A 260 -9.43 4.21 24.47
N SER A 261 -8.13 4.21 24.13
CA SER A 261 -7.27 5.40 24.27
C SER A 261 -7.74 6.54 23.36
N LEU A 262 -8.10 6.24 22.11
CA LEU A 262 -8.62 7.22 21.16
C LEU A 262 -9.96 7.80 21.60
N VAL A 263 -10.89 6.95 22.04
CA VAL A 263 -12.22 7.39 22.49
C VAL A 263 -12.09 8.28 23.73
N LEU A 264 -11.29 7.87 24.70
CA LEU A 264 -11.02 8.70 25.89
C LEU A 264 -10.41 10.05 25.51
N ASN A 265 -9.48 10.06 24.56
CA ASN A 265 -8.85 11.31 24.11
C ASN A 265 -9.85 12.23 23.39
N TYR A 266 -10.63 11.75 22.42
CA TYR A 266 -11.64 12.56 21.74
C TYR A 266 -12.69 13.09 22.71
N PHE A 267 -13.16 12.25 23.62
CA PHE A 267 -14.15 12.67 24.62
C PHE A 267 -13.55 13.66 25.63
N GLY A 268 -12.27 13.49 26.01
CA GLY A 268 -11.56 14.45 26.82
C GLY A 268 -11.41 15.81 26.15
N GLN A 269 -11.07 15.84 24.85
CA GLN A 269 -11.05 17.07 24.07
C GLN A 269 -12.43 17.76 24.07
N GLY A 270 -13.51 16.99 23.89
CA GLY A 270 -14.86 17.52 23.93
C GLY A 270 -15.25 18.03 25.32
N ALA A 271 -14.91 17.30 26.39
CA ALA A 271 -15.13 17.72 27.79
C ALA A 271 -14.41 19.04 28.11
N LEU A 272 -13.15 19.17 27.64
CA LEU A 272 -12.38 20.41 27.76
C LEU A 272 -13.08 21.58 27.05
N VAL A 273 -13.52 21.40 25.79
CA VAL A 273 -14.22 22.44 25.04
C VAL A 273 -15.59 22.79 25.65
N MET A 274 -16.27 21.84 26.29
CA MET A 274 -17.51 22.13 27.02
C MET A 274 -17.26 23.05 28.23
N SER A 275 -16.14 22.88 28.95
CA SER A 275 -15.78 23.70 30.10
C SER A 275 -15.14 25.03 29.72
N ASP A 276 -14.30 25.03 28.67
CA ASP A 276 -13.61 26.21 28.14
C ASP A 276 -13.70 26.28 26.63
N ARG A 277 -14.59 27.14 26.12
CA ARG A 277 -14.79 27.34 24.65
C ARG A 277 -13.56 27.85 23.93
N SER A 278 -12.66 28.54 24.60
CA SER A 278 -11.41 29.01 23.99
C SER A 278 -10.49 27.87 23.59
N ALA A 279 -10.63 26.70 24.23
CA ALA A 279 -9.87 25.51 23.89
C ALA A 279 -10.24 24.91 22.51
N ALA A 280 -11.35 25.35 21.89
CA ALA A 280 -11.72 24.90 20.54
C ALA A 280 -10.67 25.23 19.47
N ALA A 281 -9.82 26.22 19.69
CA ALA A 281 -8.72 26.58 18.78
C ALA A 281 -7.65 25.48 18.66
N ASN A 282 -7.33 24.80 19.75
CA ASN A 282 -6.40 23.67 19.76
C ASN A 282 -6.72 22.73 20.96
N PRO A 283 -7.78 21.92 20.86
CA PRO A 283 -8.27 21.13 21.97
C PRO A 283 -7.29 20.05 22.42
N PHE A 284 -6.46 19.52 21.52
CA PHE A 284 -5.54 18.43 21.85
C PHE A 284 -4.41 18.86 22.81
N PHE A 285 -3.65 19.92 22.44
CA PHE A 285 -2.51 20.34 23.27
C PHE A 285 -2.93 21.05 24.56
N LEU A 286 -4.14 21.59 24.60
CA LEU A 286 -4.71 22.20 25.79
C LEU A 286 -5.28 21.20 26.79
N LEU A 287 -5.42 19.90 26.45
CA LEU A 287 -5.75 18.82 27.41
C LEU A 287 -4.72 18.73 28.53
N GLY A 288 -3.45 18.91 28.20
CA GLY A 288 -2.38 18.80 29.18
C GLY A 288 -2.17 20.07 30.00
N PRO A 289 -1.77 19.93 31.28
CA PRO A 289 -1.35 21.06 32.11
C PRO A 289 -0.15 21.75 31.43
N HIS A 290 0.05 23.02 31.76
CA HIS A 290 1.04 23.89 31.10
C HIS A 290 2.45 23.27 31.03
N TRP A 291 2.91 22.63 32.09
CA TRP A 291 4.23 21.99 32.18
C TRP A 291 4.37 20.77 31.25
N LEU A 292 3.27 20.09 30.90
CA LEU A 292 3.27 18.89 30.05
C LEU A 292 3.15 19.23 28.55
N ARG A 293 2.74 20.44 28.16
CA ARG A 293 2.49 20.80 26.77
C ARG A 293 3.71 20.61 25.88
N LEU A 294 4.89 21.11 26.30
CA LEU A 294 6.12 20.94 25.53
C LEU A 294 6.58 19.46 25.43
N PRO A 295 6.64 18.67 26.52
CA PRO A 295 6.82 17.23 26.44
C PRO A 295 5.81 16.53 25.51
N LEU A 296 4.55 16.95 25.53
CA LEU A 296 3.50 16.40 24.66
C LEU A 296 3.77 16.70 23.17
N VAL A 297 4.26 17.90 22.84
CA VAL A 297 4.69 18.23 21.45
C VAL A 297 5.83 17.33 20.99
N VAL A 298 6.84 17.09 21.86
CA VAL A 298 7.96 16.19 21.53
C VAL A 298 7.46 14.76 21.31
N LEU A 299 6.59 14.26 22.18
CA LEU A 299 6.01 12.93 22.07
C LEU A 299 5.10 12.81 20.84
N ALA A 300 4.28 13.83 20.54
CA ALA A 300 3.46 13.91 19.35
C ALA A 300 4.32 13.89 18.06
N THR A 301 5.42 14.67 18.05
CA THR A 301 6.37 14.67 16.95
C THR A 301 7.00 13.29 16.74
N ALA A 302 7.41 12.60 17.80
CA ALA A 302 7.91 11.24 17.72
C ALA A 302 6.84 10.27 17.18
N ALA A 303 5.60 10.37 17.65
CA ALA A 303 4.49 9.54 17.18
C ALA A 303 4.18 9.79 15.68
N THR A 304 4.20 11.05 15.23
CA THR A 304 3.94 11.41 13.82
C THR A 304 5.08 11.00 12.88
N VAL A 305 6.32 11.02 13.34
CA VAL A 305 7.47 10.45 12.62
C VAL A 305 7.30 8.94 12.45
N ILE A 306 6.85 8.23 13.48
CA ILE A 306 6.58 6.79 13.43
C ILE A 306 5.41 6.49 12.49
N ALA A 307 4.32 7.25 12.56
CA ALA A 307 3.17 7.14 11.67
C ALA A 307 3.57 7.31 10.20
N SER A 308 4.33 8.37 9.91
CA SER A 308 4.84 8.66 8.58
C SER A 308 5.76 7.54 8.06
N GLN A 309 6.60 7.00 8.93
CA GLN A 309 7.50 5.89 8.61
C GLN A 309 6.74 4.63 8.17
N ALA A 310 5.70 4.27 8.91
CA ALA A 310 4.87 3.11 8.60
C ALA A 310 4.20 3.25 7.22
N LEU A 311 3.62 4.42 6.93
CA LEU A 311 2.95 4.68 5.66
C LEU A 311 3.92 4.70 4.47
N ILE A 312 5.12 5.27 4.63
CA ILE A 312 6.17 5.26 3.60
C ILE A 312 6.59 3.82 3.29
N SER A 313 6.77 2.98 4.31
CA SER A 313 7.08 1.55 4.14
C SER A 313 5.94 0.80 3.45
N GLY A 314 4.68 1.11 3.78
CA GLY A 314 3.48 0.62 3.11
C GLY A 314 3.47 0.99 1.62
N ALA A 315 3.83 2.23 1.28
CA ALA A 315 3.94 2.67 -0.12
C ALA A 315 5.03 1.91 -0.90
N TYR A 316 6.17 1.56 -0.28
CA TYR A 316 7.17 0.71 -0.94
C TYR A 316 6.64 -0.70 -1.20
N SER A 317 5.98 -1.31 -0.22
CA SER A 317 5.37 -2.63 -0.35
C SER A 317 4.32 -2.64 -1.46
N MET A 318 3.48 -1.60 -1.53
CA MET A 318 2.50 -1.45 -2.59
C MET A 318 3.16 -1.24 -3.97
N ALA A 319 4.22 -0.43 -4.07
CA ALA A 319 4.96 -0.25 -5.31
C ALA A 319 5.55 -1.58 -5.81
N ARG A 320 6.10 -2.39 -4.91
CA ARG A 320 6.59 -3.75 -5.23
C ARG A 320 5.46 -4.65 -5.73
N GLN A 321 4.30 -4.66 -5.07
CA GLN A 321 3.12 -5.41 -5.52
C GLN A 321 2.67 -4.94 -6.92
N CYS A 322 2.61 -3.61 -7.17
CA CYS A 322 2.29 -3.06 -8.48
C CYS A 322 3.27 -3.50 -9.58
N MET A 323 4.58 -3.57 -9.27
CA MET A 323 5.59 -4.05 -10.21
C MET A 323 5.38 -5.54 -10.54
N GLN A 324 5.19 -6.36 -9.52
CA GLN A 324 5.02 -7.81 -9.69
C GLN A 324 3.72 -8.15 -10.43
N LEU A 325 2.65 -7.40 -10.17
CA LEU A 325 1.38 -7.53 -10.90
C LEU A 325 1.42 -6.89 -12.31
N GLY A 326 2.55 -6.28 -12.70
CA GLY A 326 2.75 -5.72 -14.04
C GLY A 326 2.12 -4.37 -14.30
N PHE A 327 1.77 -3.61 -13.24
CA PHE A 327 1.19 -2.26 -13.34
C PHE A 327 2.25 -1.14 -13.32
N LEU A 328 3.46 -1.42 -12.84
CA LEU A 328 4.58 -0.49 -12.85
C LEU A 328 5.80 -1.11 -13.54
N PRO A 329 6.73 -0.28 -14.07
CA PRO A 329 8.03 -0.76 -14.55
C PRO A 329 8.83 -1.37 -13.41
N ARG A 330 9.87 -2.13 -13.74
CA ARG A 330 10.81 -2.66 -12.76
C ARG A 330 11.58 -1.50 -12.13
N LEU A 331 11.31 -1.23 -10.84
CA LEU A 331 12.03 -0.24 -10.04
C LEU A 331 13.11 -0.95 -9.21
N THR A 332 14.12 -0.20 -8.78
CA THR A 332 15.16 -0.72 -7.88
C THR A 332 14.57 -0.99 -6.51
N VAL A 333 14.62 -2.24 -6.06
CA VAL A 333 14.22 -2.64 -4.71
C VAL A 333 15.46 -3.07 -3.94
N ARG A 334 15.74 -2.38 -2.84
CA ARG A 334 16.85 -2.72 -1.94
C ARG A 334 16.28 -3.30 -0.65
N HIS A 335 16.75 -4.46 -0.24
CA HIS A 335 16.43 -5.03 1.07
C HIS A 335 17.30 -4.32 2.13
N THR A 336 16.66 -3.81 3.16
CA THR A 336 17.32 -3.07 4.24
C THR A 336 17.56 -3.92 5.49
N SER A 337 17.00 -5.13 5.55
CA SER A 337 17.23 -6.14 6.59
C SER A 337 17.67 -7.46 5.97
N GLY A 338 18.62 -8.13 6.61
CA GLY A 338 19.04 -9.49 6.22
C GLY A 338 18.16 -10.60 6.79
N THR A 339 17.29 -10.29 7.76
CA THR A 339 16.44 -11.25 8.48
C THR A 339 14.95 -11.10 8.19
N GLU A 340 14.53 -9.92 7.75
CA GLU A 340 13.12 -9.60 7.47
C GLU A 340 12.97 -9.23 5.99
N GLU A 341 12.44 -10.14 5.18
CA GLU A 341 12.23 -9.95 3.74
C GLU A 341 11.25 -8.81 3.40
N GLY A 342 10.40 -8.42 4.34
CA GLY A 342 9.41 -7.34 4.19
C GLY A 342 10.01 -5.93 4.27
N GLN A 343 11.22 -5.75 4.81
CA GLN A 343 11.85 -4.44 4.93
C GLN A 343 12.58 -4.06 3.63
N ILE A 344 11.89 -3.30 2.80
CA ILE A 344 12.37 -2.87 1.50
C ILE A 344 12.46 -1.35 1.41
N PHE A 345 13.38 -0.87 0.57
CA PHE A 345 13.56 0.52 0.20
C PHE A 345 13.49 0.66 -1.33
N VAL A 346 12.65 1.57 -1.80
CA VAL A 346 12.48 1.87 -3.24
C VAL A 346 12.87 3.33 -3.48
N PRO A 347 14.11 3.62 -3.95
CA PRO A 347 14.65 4.98 -4.06
C PRO A 347 13.75 5.94 -4.85
N GLN A 348 13.19 5.48 -5.97
CA GLN A 348 12.37 6.29 -6.85
C GLN A 348 11.06 6.71 -6.16
N VAL A 349 10.42 5.79 -5.43
CA VAL A 349 9.19 6.06 -4.67
C VAL A 349 9.50 6.99 -3.50
N ASN A 350 10.60 6.74 -2.78
CA ASN A 350 11.06 7.58 -1.68
C ASN A 350 11.22 9.04 -2.11
N THR A 351 11.95 9.26 -3.20
CA THR A 351 12.17 10.62 -3.72
C THR A 351 10.88 11.27 -4.18
N ALA A 352 10.00 10.54 -4.88
CA ALA A 352 8.72 11.06 -5.35
C ALA A 352 7.81 11.45 -4.17
N LEU A 353 7.71 10.60 -3.14
CA LEU A 353 6.94 10.90 -1.92
C LEU A 353 7.53 12.10 -1.19
N MET A 354 8.86 12.14 -0.98
CA MET A 354 9.52 13.26 -0.31
C MET A 354 9.21 14.60 -1.00
N VAL A 355 9.37 14.65 -2.32
CA VAL A 355 9.09 15.87 -3.10
C VAL A 355 7.61 16.25 -2.98
N GLY A 356 6.70 15.28 -3.08
CA GLY A 356 5.27 15.50 -2.92
C GLY A 356 4.91 16.05 -1.54
N VAL A 357 5.42 15.45 -0.47
CA VAL A 357 5.19 15.88 0.92
C VAL A 357 5.73 17.30 1.14
N LEU A 358 6.95 17.61 0.67
CA LEU A 358 7.55 18.94 0.81
C LEU A 358 6.75 20.01 0.06
N ILE A 359 6.27 19.70 -1.16
CA ILE A 359 5.41 20.61 -1.91
C ILE A 359 4.12 20.90 -1.12
N LEU A 360 3.49 19.87 -0.54
CA LEU A 360 2.27 20.04 0.26
C LEU A 360 2.50 20.92 1.48
N VAL A 361 3.57 20.67 2.25
CA VAL A 361 3.88 21.44 3.47
C VAL A 361 4.12 22.93 3.13
N VAL A 362 4.88 23.21 2.08
CA VAL A 362 5.17 24.59 1.69
C VAL A 362 3.95 25.30 1.10
N THR A 363 3.08 24.56 0.39
CA THR A 363 1.89 25.15 -0.28
C THR A 363 0.75 25.38 0.72
N PHE A 364 0.40 24.39 1.54
CA PHE A 364 -0.74 24.47 2.44
C PHE A 364 -0.42 25.15 3.78
N ARG A 365 0.79 25.02 4.26
CA ARG A 365 1.36 25.68 5.45
C ARG A 365 0.72 25.34 6.80
N THR A 366 -0.51 24.83 6.84
CA THR A 366 -1.22 24.47 8.06
C THR A 366 -1.84 23.08 7.95
N SER A 367 -1.95 22.38 9.09
CA SER A 367 -2.62 21.08 9.16
C SER A 367 -4.11 21.21 8.83
N ALA A 368 -4.75 22.29 9.20
CA ALA A 368 -6.15 22.57 8.91
C ALA A 368 -6.43 22.66 7.38
N SER A 369 -5.55 23.33 6.62
CA SER A 369 -5.67 23.39 5.16
C SER A 369 -5.45 22.03 4.51
N LEU A 370 -4.51 21.22 5.02
CA LEU A 370 -4.26 19.87 4.55
C LEU A 370 -5.43 18.91 4.88
N ALA A 371 -6.14 19.12 5.99
CA ALA A 371 -7.31 18.34 6.37
C ALA A 371 -8.40 18.35 5.28
N SER A 372 -8.57 19.49 4.57
CA SER A 372 -9.51 19.61 3.45
C SER A 372 -9.11 18.76 2.23
N ALA A 373 -7.81 18.52 2.04
CA ALA A 373 -7.29 17.69 0.95
C ALA A 373 -7.38 16.19 1.26
N TYR A 374 -7.34 15.79 2.52
CA TYR A 374 -7.07 14.42 2.95
C TYR A 374 -8.23 13.46 2.72
N GLY A 375 -9.43 13.86 3.10
CA GLY A 375 -10.58 12.94 3.18
C GLY A 375 -11.00 12.28 1.86
N ILE A 376 -10.75 12.91 0.70
CA ILE A 376 -11.13 12.37 -0.61
C ILE A 376 -10.38 11.07 -0.95
N ALA A 377 -9.06 11.03 -0.73
CA ALA A 377 -8.26 9.86 -1.05
C ALA A 377 -8.70 8.66 -0.22
N VAL A 378 -8.85 8.85 1.09
CA VAL A 378 -9.22 7.80 2.03
C VAL A 378 -10.63 7.26 1.75
N THR A 379 -11.63 8.13 1.59
CA THR A 379 -13.01 7.69 1.33
C THR A 379 -13.17 7.03 -0.04
N GLY A 380 -12.42 7.49 -1.05
CA GLY A 380 -12.35 6.83 -2.34
C GLY A 380 -11.78 5.41 -2.26
N THR A 381 -10.73 5.19 -1.47
CA THR A 381 -10.17 3.86 -1.21
C THR A 381 -11.16 2.97 -0.46
N PHE A 382 -11.93 3.53 0.48
CA PHE A 382 -12.99 2.80 1.20
C PHE A 382 -14.07 2.27 0.26
N ILE A 383 -14.51 3.06 -0.71
CA ILE A 383 -15.46 2.64 -1.75
C ILE A 383 -14.87 1.51 -2.60
N CYS A 384 -13.60 1.65 -3.03
CA CYS A 384 -12.92 0.61 -3.81
C CYS A 384 -12.86 -0.71 -3.02
N THR A 385 -12.55 -0.65 -1.74
CA THR A 385 -12.52 -1.81 -0.83
C THR A 385 -13.89 -2.47 -0.73
N CYS A 386 -14.98 -1.71 -0.60
CA CYS A 386 -16.35 -2.25 -0.59
C CYS A 386 -16.68 -3.00 -1.89
N ILE A 387 -16.37 -2.42 -3.06
CA ILE A 387 -16.63 -3.04 -4.36
C ILE A 387 -15.87 -4.36 -4.51
N LEU A 388 -14.60 -4.40 -4.14
CA LEU A 388 -13.77 -5.63 -4.20
C LEU A 388 -14.27 -6.68 -3.20
N ALA A 389 -14.64 -6.26 -2.00
CA ALA A 389 -15.15 -7.13 -0.95
C ALA A 389 -16.46 -7.83 -1.35
N VAL A 390 -17.35 -7.17 -2.12
CA VAL A 390 -18.56 -7.81 -2.67
C VAL A 390 -18.19 -9.08 -3.44
N VAL A 391 -17.15 -9.04 -4.27
CA VAL A 391 -16.72 -10.21 -5.08
C VAL A 391 -16.18 -11.31 -4.19
N VAL A 392 -15.32 -10.95 -3.22
CA VAL A 392 -14.64 -11.91 -2.33
C VAL A 392 -15.65 -12.57 -1.39
N PHE A 393 -16.45 -11.80 -0.67
CA PHE A 393 -17.39 -12.35 0.32
C PHE A 393 -18.47 -13.21 -0.33
N ARG A 394 -18.88 -12.85 -1.53
CA ARG A 394 -19.84 -13.68 -2.27
C ARG A 394 -19.25 -14.99 -2.78
N ARG A 395 -18.00 -14.97 -3.26
CA ARG A 395 -17.39 -16.12 -3.95
C ARG A 395 -16.61 -17.04 -3.02
N GLN A 396 -15.85 -16.47 -2.08
CA GLN A 396 -15.01 -17.23 -1.15
C GLN A 396 -15.78 -17.62 0.11
N TYR A 397 -16.58 -16.70 0.68
CA TYR A 397 -17.34 -16.95 1.91
C TYR A 397 -18.77 -17.42 1.67
N HIS A 398 -19.18 -17.57 0.41
CA HIS A 398 -20.50 -18.06 -0.01
C HIS A 398 -21.69 -17.29 0.59
N TRP A 399 -21.52 -15.99 0.89
CA TRP A 399 -22.61 -15.17 1.38
C TRP A 399 -23.75 -15.07 0.35
N SER A 400 -25.00 -15.06 0.84
CA SER A 400 -26.14 -14.81 -0.02
C SER A 400 -26.05 -13.45 -0.70
N ARG A 401 -26.74 -13.27 -1.84
CA ARG A 401 -26.77 -11.97 -2.54
C ARG A 401 -27.33 -10.87 -1.64
N GLY A 402 -28.43 -11.18 -0.92
CA GLY A 402 -29.06 -10.21 -0.02
C GLY A 402 -28.13 -9.77 1.10
N LEU A 403 -27.50 -10.71 1.80
CA LEU A 403 -26.55 -10.39 2.86
C LEU A 403 -25.34 -9.59 2.36
N THR A 404 -24.76 -9.97 1.22
CA THR A 404 -23.62 -9.27 0.64
C THR A 404 -23.98 -7.82 0.27
N LEU A 405 -25.15 -7.61 -0.35
CA LEU A 405 -25.62 -6.27 -0.69
C LEU A 405 -26.04 -5.46 0.54
N ALA A 406 -26.65 -6.08 1.54
CA ALA A 406 -27.02 -5.39 2.78
C ALA A 406 -25.78 -4.87 3.52
N VAL A 407 -24.75 -5.71 3.69
CA VAL A 407 -23.55 -5.35 4.45
C VAL A 407 -22.64 -4.43 3.62
N TRP A 408 -22.19 -4.88 2.44
CA TRP A 408 -21.23 -4.11 1.64
C TRP A 408 -21.87 -2.93 0.91
N GLY A 409 -23.15 -3.01 0.56
CA GLY A 409 -23.93 -1.89 0.05
C GLY A 409 -24.19 -0.85 1.14
N GLY A 410 -24.47 -1.27 2.38
CA GLY A 410 -24.61 -0.38 3.53
C GLY A 410 -23.31 0.37 3.83
N PHE A 411 -22.17 -0.31 3.92
CA PHE A 411 -20.87 0.36 4.06
C PHE A 411 -20.55 1.23 2.85
N GLY A 412 -20.81 0.76 1.64
CA GLY A 412 -20.58 1.54 0.42
C GLY A 412 -21.43 2.82 0.38
N LEU A 413 -22.65 2.80 0.94
CA LEU A 413 -23.48 4.00 1.09
C LEU A 413 -22.85 4.98 2.09
N ILE A 414 -22.43 4.51 3.27
CA ILE A 414 -21.74 5.33 4.28
C ILE A 414 -20.49 5.97 3.67
N ASP A 415 -19.63 5.17 3.02
CA ASP A 415 -18.41 5.65 2.39
C ASP A 415 -18.71 6.66 1.28
N SER A 416 -19.80 6.45 0.51
CA SER A 416 -20.22 7.37 -0.55
C SER A 416 -20.71 8.71 0.00
N VAL A 417 -21.39 8.72 1.15
CA VAL A 417 -21.77 9.95 1.86
C VAL A 417 -20.51 10.68 2.35
N PHE A 418 -19.56 9.99 2.94
CA PHE A 418 -18.28 10.56 3.34
C PHE A 418 -17.49 11.11 2.15
N PHE A 419 -17.46 10.38 1.04
CA PHE A 419 -16.80 10.83 -0.19
C PHE A 419 -17.47 12.08 -0.75
N ALA A 420 -18.81 12.11 -0.80
CA ALA A 420 -19.56 13.26 -1.29
C ALA A 420 -19.35 14.51 -0.40
N ALA A 421 -19.29 14.31 0.93
CA ALA A 421 -18.98 15.39 1.88
C ALA A 421 -17.56 15.96 1.66
N ASN A 422 -16.58 15.11 1.41
CA ASN A 422 -15.22 15.55 1.10
C ASN A 422 -15.09 16.13 -0.32
N ALA A 423 -15.92 15.69 -1.27
CA ALA A 423 -15.92 16.21 -2.63
C ALA A 423 -16.29 17.71 -2.69
N THR A 424 -17.01 18.23 -1.71
CA THR A 424 -17.29 19.67 -1.61
C THR A 424 -16.02 20.50 -1.38
N LYS A 425 -14.98 19.92 -0.82
CA LYS A 425 -13.68 20.54 -0.52
C LYS A 425 -12.66 20.41 -1.67
N ILE A 426 -13.10 19.95 -2.86
CA ILE A 426 -12.18 19.78 -4.02
C ILE A 426 -11.44 21.08 -4.34
N VAL A 427 -12.16 22.20 -4.37
CA VAL A 427 -11.55 23.52 -4.70
C VAL A 427 -10.59 23.99 -3.61
N GLU A 428 -10.84 23.64 -2.35
CA GLU A 428 -10.03 24.07 -1.19
C GLU A 428 -8.75 23.25 -1.00
N GLY A 429 -8.52 22.22 -1.82
CA GLY A 429 -7.32 21.39 -1.75
C GLY A 429 -7.54 19.91 -2.12
N GLY A 430 -8.78 19.41 -2.09
CA GLY A 430 -9.13 18.03 -2.42
C GLY A 430 -8.80 17.62 -3.87
N TRP A 431 -8.52 18.58 -4.76
CA TRP A 431 -8.06 18.30 -6.12
C TRP A 431 -6.65 17.68 -6.15
N VAL A 432 -5.79 17.94 -5.13
CA VAL A 432 -4.39 17.49 -5.11
C VAL A 432 -4.28 15.96 -5.10
N PRO A 433 -4.90 15.22 -4.14
CA PRO A 433 -4.87 13.76 -4.16
C PRO A 433 -5.54 13.16 -5.39
N LEU A 434 -6.56 13.80 -5.94
CA LEU A 434 -7.19 13.36 -7.18
C LEU A 434 -6.26 13.54 -8.39
N ALA A 435 -5.57 14.67 -8.50
CA ALA A 435 -4.60 14.92 -9.56
C ALA A 435 -3.43 13.92 -9.48
N LEU A 436 -2.90 13.67 -8.28
CA LEU A 436 -1.87 12.68 -8.05
C LEU A 436 -2.36 11.26 -8.38
N GLY A 437 -3.57 10.90 -7.93
CA GLY A 437 -4.20 9.62 -8.25
C GLY A 437 -4.42 9.44 -9.76
N LEU A 438 -4.89 10.47 -10.47
CA LEU A 438 -5.04 10.45 -11.93
C LEU A 438 -3.70 10.31 -12.65
N LEU A 439 -2.65 11.00 -12.19
CA LEU A 439 -1.30 10.87 -12.74
C LEU A 439 -0.79 9.43 -12.60
N LEU A 440 -0.90 8.86 -11.41
CA LEU A 440 -0.48 7.48 -11.15
C LEU A 440 -1.33 6.48 -11.94
N MET A 441 -2.64 6.69 -12.03
CA MET A 441 -3.53 5.86 -12.86
C MET A 441 -3.15 5.94 -14.35
N ALA A 442 -2.81 7.13 -14.85
CA ALA A 442 -2.31 7.31 -16.21
C ALA A 442 -1.00 6.55 -16.43
N MET A 443 -0.06 6.59 -15.47
CA MET A 443 1.18 5.83 -15.51
C MET A 443 0.92 4.31 -15.52
N MET A 444 0.14 3.80 -14.56
CA MET A 444 -0.14 2.36 -14.41
C MET A 444 -0.90 1.80 -15.60
N THR A 445 -1.94 2.49 -16.06
CA THR A 445 -2.71 2.04 -17.24
C THR A 445 -1.91 2.13 -18.52
N THR A 446 -1.07 3.14 -18.70
CA THR A 446 -0.18 3.29 -19.86
C THR A 446 0.88 2.20 -19.87
N TRP A 447 1.48 1.90 -18.72
CA TRP A 447 2.46 0.82 -18.59
C TRP A 447 1.84 -0.52 -18.97
N LYS A 448 0.69 -0.86 -18.40
CA LYS A 448 -0.02 -2.10 -18.70
C LYS A 448 -0.36 -2.22 -20.18
N GLN A 449 -0.98 -1.18 -20.76
CA GLN A 449 -1.34 -1.19 -22.18
C GLN A 449 -0.11 -1.30 -23.10
N GLY A 450 0.98 -0.60 -22.78
CA GLY A 450 2.24 -0.67 -23.52
C GLY A 450 2.84 -2.09 -23.49
N ARG A 451 2.83 -2.71 -22.31
CA ARG A 451 3.29 -4.09 -22.12
C ARG A 451 2.43 -5.09 -22.90
N ASP A 452 1.11 -4.97 -22.80
CA ASP A 452 0.17 -5.86 -23.51
C ASP A 452 0.34 -5.73 -25.02
N LEU A 453 0.53 -4.52 -25.54
CA LEU A 453 0.80 -4.27 -26.95
C LEU A 453 2.13 -4.87 -27.40
N MET A 454 3.19 -4.66 -26.62
CA MET A 454 4.51 -5.21 -26.87
C MET A 454 4.47 -6.74 -26.92
N PHE A 455 3.78 -7.35 -25.96
CA PHE A 455 3.61 -8.80 -25.89
C PHE A 455 2.80 -9.35 -27.08
N SER A 456 1.74 -8.66 -27.51
CA SER A 456 0.92 -9.06 -28.65
C SER A 456 1.72 -9.03 -29.98
N ARG A 457 2.57 -8.01 -30.17
CA ARG A 457 3.45 -7.92 -31.36
C ARG A 457 4.52 -8.99 -31.33
N TRP A 458 5.17 -9.16 -30.17
CA TRP A 458 6.17 -10.21 -30.02
C TRP A 458 5.60 -11.60 -30.35
N LYS A 459 4.36 -11.89 -29.95
CA LYS A 459 3.67 -13.15 -30.28
C LYS A 459 3.44 -13.33 -31.79
N GLN A 460 3.14 -12.26 -32.53
CA GLN A 460 2.93 -12.31 -33.96
C GLN A 460 4.22 -12.67 -34.73
N ASP A 461 5.37 -12.17 -34.26
CA ASP A 461 6.66 -12.35 -34.91
C ASP A 461 7.44 -13.57 -34.40
N SER A 462 6.89 -14.31 -33.42
CA SER A 462 7.56 -15.41 -32.73
C SER A 462 7.29 -16.77 -33.38
N LEU A 463 8.32 -17.59 -33.47
CA LEU A 463 8.24 -18.98 -33.94
C LEU A 463 7.72 -19.88 -32.79
N PRO A 464 6.68 -20.72 -33.02
CA PRO A 464 6.25 -21.70 -32.02
C PRO A 464 7.37 -22.68 -31.67
N LEU A 465 7.57 -22.92 -30.35
CA LEU A 465 8.66 -23.77 -29.84
C LEU A 465 8.56 -25.21 -30.37
N ALA A 466 7.34 -25.77 -30.45
CA ALA A 466 7.12 -27.11 -30.99
C ALA A 466 7.60 -27.25 -32.46
N SER A 467 7.31 -26.26 -33.31
CA SER A 467 7.74 -26.24 -34.71
C SER A 467 9.26 -26.12 -34.86
N PHE A 468 9.90 -25.38 -33.96
CA PHE A 468 11.36 -25.28 -33.92
C PHE A 468 12.00 -26.60 -33.51
N LEU A 469 11.52 -27.24 -32.44
CA LEU A 469 12.05 -28.53 -31.97
C LEU A 469 11.91 -29.65 -33.01
N ALA A 470 10.80 -29.69 -33.74
CA ALA A 470 10.61 -30.69 -34.82
C ALA A 470 11.63 -30.57 -35.95
N ARG A 471 12.13 -29.36 -36.23
CA ARG A 471 13.12 -29.09 -37.27
C ARG A 471 14.58 -29.17 -36.81
N LEU A 472 14.80 -29.10 -35.51
CA LEU A 472 16.15 -29.04 -34.90
C LEU A 472 17.01 -30.28 -35.22
N PRO A 473 16.51 -31.53 -35.25
CA PRO A 473 17.29 -32.71 -35.59
C PRO A 473 17.82 -32.69 -37.03
N GLN A 474 17.11 -32.00 -37.93
CA GLN A 474 17.50 -31.85 -39.35
C GLN A 474 18.49 -30.69 -39.57
N SER A 475 18.75 -29.89 -38.55
CA SER A 475 19.65 -28.75 -38.62
C SER A 475 21.10 -29.17 -38.49
N ARG A 476 21.98 -28.57 -39.31
CA ARG A 476 23.45 -28.73 -39.21
C ARG A 476 24.06 -27.82 -38.13
N THR A 477 23.28 -27.43 -37.10
CA THR A 477 23.75 -26.55 -36.04
C THR A 477 24.83 -27.23 -35.21
N ILE A 478 25.98 -26.56 -35.03
CA ILE A 478 27.10 -27.08 -34.24
C ILE A 478 26.73 -27.01 -32.76
N ARG A 479 26.92 -28.12 -32.03
CA ARG A 479 26.77 -28.15 -30.57
C ARG A 479 28.10 -27.81 -29.94
N VAL A 480 28.04 -26.88 -28.96
CA VAL A 480 29.20 -26.47 -28.18
C VAL A 480 29.03 -26.94 -26.72
N PRO A 481 30.15 -27.28 -26.03
CA PRO A 481 30.09 -27.69 -24.63
C PRO A 481 29.48 -26.64 -23.73
N GLY A 482 28.88 -27.08 -22.59
CA GLY A 482 28.30 -26.20 -21.60
C GLY A 482 26.78 -26.09 -21.67
N MET A 483 26.26 -25.15 -20.89
CA MET A 483 24.82 -24.93 -20.74
C MET A 483 24.44 -23.50 -21.15
N ALA A 484 23.37 -23.37 -21.94
CA ALA A 484 22.74 -22.08 -22.25
C ALA A 484 21.36 -21.97 -21.60
N VAL A 485 21.15 -20.91 -20.85
CA VAL A 485 19.87 -20.52 -20.26
C VAL A 485 19.28 -19.38 -21.08
N PHE A 486 18.18 -19.62 -21.77
CA PHE A 486 17.45 -18.60 -22.53
C PHE A 486 16.24 -18.15 -21.73
N LEU A 487 16.26 -16.90 -21.23
CA LEU A 487 15.11 -16.32 -20.57
C LEU A 487 14.06 -15.89 -21.60
N THR A 488 12.81 -16.29 -21.35
CA THR A 488 11.67 -15.95 -22.21
C THR A 488 10.45 -15.55 -21.36
N GLY A 489 9.67 -14.61 -21.87
CA GLY A 489 8.40 -14.21 -21.27
C GLY A 489 7.23 -15.17 -21.59
N ASN A 490 7.42 -16.10 -22.54
CA ASN A 490 6.39 -17.08 -22.90
C ASN A 490 7.04 -18.44 -23.18
N PRO A 491 6.59 -19.52 -22.49
CA PRO A 491 7.17 -20.86 -22.61
C PRO A 491 6.86 -21.56 -23.95
N ASP A 492 5.88 -21.08 -24.73
CA ASP A 492 5.41 -21.75 -25.94
C ASP A 492 6.08 -21.26 -27.23
N TYR A 493 6.92 -20.22 -27.14
CA TYR A 493 7.60 -19.61 -28.26
C TYR A 493 9.12 -19.62 -28.09
N VAL A 494 9.82 -19.65 -29.22
CA VAL A 494 11.29 -19.59 -29.24
C VAL A 494 11.77 -18.21 -28.78
N PRO A 495 12.68 -18.12 -27.80
CA PRO A 495 13.26 -16.83 -27.41
C PRO A 495 13.98 -16.15 -28.57
N ALA A 496 13.74 -14.85 -28.77
CA ALA A 496 14.42 -14.09 -29.82
C ALA A 496 15.96 -14.15 -29.66
N ALA A 497 16.48 -14.17 -28.45
CA ALA A 497 17.90 -14.35 -28.19
C ALA A 497 18.45 -15.67 -28.78
N LEU A 498 17.69 -16.76 -28.73
CA LEU A 498 18.10 -18.02 -29.37
C LEU A 498 18.13 -17.89 -30.90
N LEU A 499 17.09 -17.29 -31.51
CA LEU A 499 17.04 -17.11 -32.97
C LEU A 499 18.20 -16.23 -33.44
N HIS A 500 18.55 -15.17 -32.74
CA HIS A 500 19.72 -14.34 -33.03
C HIS A 500 21.02 -15.12 -32.88
N ASN A 501 21.17 -15.89 -31.79
CA ASN A 501 22.37 -16.72 -31.57
C ASN A 501 22.55 -17.73 -32.71
N LEU A 502 21.48 -18.43 -33.11
CA LEU A 502 21.53 -19.38 -34.22
C LEU A 502 21.80 -18.70 -35.57
N LYS A 503 21.21 -17.53 -35.84
CA LYS A 503 21.38 -16.80 -37.09
C LYS A 503 22.80 -16.29 -37.28
N HIS A 504 23.40 -15.73 -36.22
CA HIS A 504 24.68 -15.04 -36.30
C HIS A 504 25.87 -15.93 -35.91
N ASN A 505 25.77 -16.66 -34.78
CA ASN A 505 26.84 -17.50 -34.27
C ASN A 505 26.78 -18.95 -34.82
N LYS A 506 25.60 -19.40 -35.31
CA LYS A 506 25.38 -20.74 -35.89
C LYS A 506 25.66 -21.90 -34.93
N VAL A 507 25.65 -21.65 -33.62
CA VAL A 507 25.94 -22.63 -32.57
C VAL A 507 24.78 -22.77 -31.60
N LEU A 508 24.70 -23.95 -30.97
CA LEU A 508 23.77 -24.23 -29.88
C LEU A 508 24.52 -25.02 -28.79
N HIS A 509 24.32 -24.73 -27.53
CA HIS A 509 24.95 -25.49 -26.44
C HIS A 509 24.37 -26.90 -26.34
N GLU A 510 25.17 -27.81 -25.81
CA GLU A 510 24.76 -29.20 -25.56
C GLU A 510 23.54 -29.26 -24.67
N LYS A 511 23.53 -28.46 -23.60
CA LYS A 511 22.38 -28.33 -22.67
C LYS A 511 21.72 -26.97 -22.84
N VAL A 512 20.42 -26.97 -23.07
CA VAL A 512 19.63 -25.74 -23.28
C VAL A 512 18.45 -25.72 -22.30
N LEU A 513 18.34 -24.65 -21.55
CA LEU A 513 17.20 -24.39 -20.66
C LEU A 513 16.39 -23.19 -21.17
N PHE A 514 15.12 -23.41 -21.48
CA PHE A 514 14.17 -22.31 -21.69
C PHE A 514 13.52 -21.96 -20.36
N VAL A 515 13.92 -20.83 -19.80
CA VAL A 515 13.46 -20.41 -18.47
C VAL A 515 12.42 -19.31 -18.61
N THR A 516 11.24 -19.57 -18.08
CA THR A 516 10.16 -18.58 -17.97
C THR A 516 9.90 -18.28 -16.49
N VAL A 517 9.93 -17.01 -16.13
CA VAL A 517 9.56 -16.54 -14.79
C VAL A 517 8.13 -15.98 -14.85
N SER A 518 7.24 -16.52 -14.03
CA SER A 518 5.85 -16.06 -13.91
C SER A 518 5.54 -15.63 -12.49
N THR A 519 4.80 -14.54 -12.36
CA THR A 519 4.29 -14.08 -11.06
C THR A 519 2.90 -14.66 -10.84
N LEU A 520 2.67 -15.22 -9.63
CA LEU A 520 1.38 -15.71 -9.19
C LEU A 520 0.56 -14.59 -8.56
N ASP A 521 -0.76 -14.72 -8.56
CA ASP A 521 -1.68 -13.86 -7.81
C ASP A 521 -1.71 -14.18 -6.30
N GLU A 522 -0.72 -14.94 -5.82
CA GLU A 522 -0.49 -15.31 -4.43
C GLU A 522 0.78 -14.61 -3.94
N PRO A 523 0.89 -14.26 -2.64
CA PRO A 523 2.08 -13.60 -2.09
C PRO A 523 3.36 -14.43 -2.27
N GLU A 524 3.29 -15.73 -2.01
CA GLU A 524 4.40 -16.67 -2.09
C GLU A 524 4.04 -17.91 -2.91
N ALA A 525 5.01 -18.44 -3.63
CA ALA A 525 4.87 -19.72 -4.31
C ALA A 525 5.05 -20.86 -3.29
N GLY A 526 4.01 -21.65 -3.08
CA GLY A 526 4.06 -22.78 -2.17
C GLY A 526 5.16 -23.80 -2.54
N PRO A 527 5.72 -24.51 -1.55
CA PRO A 527 6.75 -25.53 -1.79
C PRO A 527 6.23 -26.57 -2.79
N GLY A 528 7.05 -26.92 -3.76
CA GLY A 528 6.71 -27.85 -4.85
C GLY A 528 6.07 -27.22 -6.09
N ARG A 529 5.47 -26.03 -6.02
CA ARG A 529 4.90 -25.31 -7.18
C ARG A 529 5.85 -24.30 -7.79
N ARG A 530 6.97 -23.98 -7.12
CA ARG A 530 7.94 -22.95 -7.54
C ARG A 530 8.60 -23.28 -8.86
N THR A 531 9.05 -24.51 -9.03
CA THR A 531 9.82 -24.91 -10.21
C THR A 531 9.16 -26.12 -10.87
N GLU A 532 8.88 -26.00 -12.16
CA GLU A 532 8.41 -27.08 -13.01
C GLU A 532 9.43 -27.27 -14.14
N VAL A 533 9.91 -28.52 -14.29
CA VAL A 533 10.90 -28.88 -15.31
C VAL A 533 10.26 -29.90 -16.23
N THR A 534 10.33 -29.65 -17.54
CA THR A 534 9.84 -30.54 -18.59
C THR A 534 10.94 -30.75 -19.61
N GLU A 535 11.32 -31.97 -19.88
CA GLU A 535 12.21 -32.30 -20.99
C GLU A 535 11.43 -32.19 -22.30
N LEU A 536 11.98 -31.44 -23.26
CA LEU A 536 11.37 -31.18 -24.56
C LEU A 536 12.05 -32.01 -25.68
N ALA A 537 13.35 -32.21 -25.54
CA ALA A 537 14.19 -33.02 -26.42
C ALA A 537 15.50 -33.35 -25.66
N PRO A 538 16.30 -34.34 -26.12
CA PRO A 538 17.55 -34.68 -25.46
C PRO A 538 18.45 -33.45 -25.24
N GLY A 539 18.75 -33.15 -23.99
CA GLY A 539 19.55 -32.00 -23.58
C GLY A 539 18.81 -30.64 -23.62
N ILE A 540 17.52 -30.62 -23.94
CA ILE A 540 16.72 -29.38 -24.01
C ILE A 540 15.55 -29.47 -23.02
N HIS A 541 15.52 -28.56 -22.05
CA HIS A 541 14.50 -28.53 -21.03
C HIS A 541 13.77 -27.19 -20.99
N ARG A 542 12.50 -27.24 -20.64
CA ARG A 542 11.70 -26.07 -20.26
C ARG A 542 11.64 -26.02 -18.73
N VAL A 543 11.95 -24.85 -18.18
CA VAL A 543 11.89 -24.57 -16.75
C VAL A 543 10.91 -23.42 -16.52
N LEU A 544 9.84 -23.67 -15.82
CA LEU A 544 8.90 -22.64 -15.39
C LEU A 544 9.14 -22.34 -13.93
N LEU A 545 9.59 -21.11 -13.66
CA LEU A 545 9.81 -20.59 -12.32
C LEU A 545 8.62 -19.71 -11.92
N ARG A 546 7.92 -20.07 -10.84
CA ARG A 546 6.79 -19.32 -10.31
C ARG A 546 7.20 -18.64 -9.03
N TYR A 547 6.94 -17.33 -8.95
CA TYR A 547 7.15 -16.52 -7.77
C TYR A 547 5.85 -15.84 -7.37
N GLY A 548 5.60 -15.75 -6.07
CA GLY A 548 4.52 -14.92 -5.57
C GLY A 548 4.83 -13.42 -5.75
N PHE A 549 3.80 -12.57 -5.66
CA PHE A 549 3.99 -11.13 -5.85
C PHE A 549 4.75 -10.45 -4.69
N MET A 550 4.95 -11.14 -3.57
CA MET A 550 5.80 -10.69 -2.45
C MET A 550 7.22 -11.24 -2.52
N GLU A 551 7.54 -12.11 -3.45
CA GLU A 551 8.86 -12.70 -3.59
C GLU A 551 9.75 -11.90 -4.55
N SER A 552 11.07 -11.99 -4.34
CA SER A 552 12.08 -11.40 -5.23
C SER A 552 12.68 -12.51 -6.11
N PRO A 553 12.47 -12.50 -7.43
CA PRO A 553 12.97 -13.53 -8.32
C PRO A 553 14.50 -13.59 -8.30
N ASN A 554 15.04 -14.79 -8.10
CA ASN A 554 16.47 -15.11 -8.21
C ASN A 554 16.61 -16.34 -9.10
N VAL A 555 16.89 -16.13 -10.38
CA VAL A 555 16.95 -17.22 -11.35
C VAL A 555 18.12 -18.16 -11.11
N PRO A 556 19.37 -17.69 -10.88
CA PRO A 556 20.48 -18.60 -10.61
C PRO A 556 20.23 -19.54 -9.42
N ARG A 557 19.74 -19.00 -8.30
CA ARG A 557 19.43 -19.80 -7.10
C ARG A 557 18.31 -20.82 -7.37
N ALA A 558 17.27 -20.42 -8.11
CA ALA A 558 16.19 -21.34 -8.47
C ALA A 558 16.64 -22.46 -9.42
N LEU A 559 17.67 -22.19 -10.24
CA LEU A 559 18.26 -23.19 -11.12
C LEU A 559 19.18 -24.17 -10.37
N GLU A 560 19.70 -23.82 -9.19
CA GLU A 560 20.41 -24.77 -8.34
C GLU A 560 19.45 -25.88 -7.85
N ASP A 561 18.19 -25.55 -7.58
CA ASP A 561 17.17 -26.49 -7.10
C ASP A 561 16.75 -27.52 -8.17
N ILE A 562 16.99 -27.26 -9.48
CA ILE A 562 16.64 -28.20 -10.55
C ILE A 562 17.57 -29.42 -10.58
N ARG A 563 18.72 -29.38 -9.92
CA ARG A 563 19.60 -30.56 -9.78
C ARG A 563 18.87 -31.75 -9.15
N SER A 564 18.04 -31.46 -8.16
CA SER A 564 17.22 -32.49 -7.50
C SER A 564 16.16 -33.11 -8.41
N ARG A 565 15.92 -32.52 -9.59
CA ARG A 565 14.94 -32.95 -10.61
C ARG A 565 15.60 -33.58 -11.84
N GLY A 566 16.88 -34.00 -11.74
CA GLY A 566 17.58 -34.75 -12.78
C GLY A 566 18.27 -33.90 -13.86
N VAL A 567 18.27 -32.56 -13.75
CA VAL A 567 18.99 -31.68 -14.67
C VAL A 567 20.33 -31.29 -14.06
N ALA A 568 21.43 -31.75 -14.66
CA ALA A 568 22.78 -31.38 -14.22
C ALA A 568 23.07 -29.90 -14.54
N TYR A 569 22.75 -29.03 -13.59
CA TYR A 569 23.07 -27.59 -13.67
C TYR A 569 24.43 -27.32 -13.03
N ASP A 570 25.31 -26.61 -13.75
CA ASP A 570 26.59 -26.10 -13.27
C ASP A 570 26.67 -24.59 -13.50
N ALA A 571 26.66 -23.82 -12.43
CA ALA A 571 26.71 -22.37 -12.48
C ALA A 571 27.96 -21.85 -13.19
N MET A 572 29.11 -22.58 -13.11
CA MET A 572 30.37 -22.18 -13.70
C MET A 572 30.41 -22.41 -15.22
N GLN A 573 29.65 -23.33 -15.76
CA GLN A 573 29.56 -23.67 -17.19
C GLN A 573 28.28 -23.13 -17.85
N THR A 574 27.53 -22.26 -17.16
CA THR A 574 26.26 -21.74 -17.65
C THR A 574 26.38 -20.32 -18.17
N SER A 575 25.92 -20.10 -19.39
CA SER A 575 25.74 -18.78 -20.00
C SER A 575 24.27 -18.42 -20.09
N TYR A 576 23.92 -17.18 -19.69
CA TYR A 576 22.56 -16.68 -19.73
C TYR A 576 22.35 -15.77 -20.93
N PHE A 577 21.35 -16.08 -21.74
CA PHE A 577 20.99 -15.32 -22.95
C PHE A 577 19.67 -14.59 -22.71
N LEU A 578 19.71 -13.26 -22.79
CA LEU A 578 18.55 -12.39 -22.60
C LEU A 578 18.31 -11.56 -23.85
N GLY A 579 17.05 -11.39 -24.20
CA GLY A 579 16.63 -10.36 -25.17
C GLY A 579 16.56 -9.00 -24.49
N ARG A 580 17.35 -8.03 -24.96
CA ARG A 580 17.22 -6.63 -24.56
C ARG A 580 16.29 -5.92 -25.53
N GLU A 581 15.10 -5.54 -25.07
CA GLU A 581 14.11 -4.87 -25.90
C GLU A 581 14.50 -3.40 -26.13
N VAL A 582 14.78 -3.05 -27.36
CA VAL A 582 15.02 -1.65 -27.79
C VAL A 582 13.73 -1.16 -28.43
N LEU A 583 12.99 -0.33 -27.68
CA LEU A 583 11.72 0.20 -28.12
C LEU A 583 11.95 1.30 -29.15
N VAL A 584 11.35 1.15 -30.34
CA VAL A 584 11.37 2.14 -31.40
C VAL A 584 9.95 2.55 -31.77
N ARG A 585 9.78 3.81 -32.16
CA ARG A 585 8.48 4.32 -32.56
C ARG A 585 8.03 3.66 -33.86
N ALA A 586 6.81 3.10 -33.87
CA ALA A 586 6.20 2.61 -35.08
C ALA A 586 5.71 3.76 -35.98
N MET A 587 5.62 3.52 -37.31
CA MET A 587 5.05 4.50 -38.25
C MET A 587 3.58 4.82 -37.93
N ALA A 588 2.82 3.81 -37.45
CA ALA A 588 1.44 3.96 -36.97
C ALA A 588 1.32 3.43 -35.52
N PRO A 589 1.57 4.24 -34.49
CA PRO A 589 1.50 3.79 -33.12
C PRO A 589 0.05 3.49 -32.72
N LYS A 590 -0.18 2.38 -32.02
CA LYS A 590 -1.49 2.00 -31.48
C LYS A 590 -1.82 2.73 -30.18
N LEU A 591 -0.81 3.32 -29.52
CA LEU A 591 -0.98 4.18 -28.35
C LEU A 591 -1.08 5.65 -28.79
N SER A 592 -1.88 6.44 -28.08
CA SER A 592 -1.87 7.89 -28.25
C SER A 592 -0.48 8.46 -27.97
N MET A 593 -0.09 9.56 -28.64
CA MET A 593 1.28 10.09 -28.61
C MET A 593 1.80 10.37 -27.20
N TRP A 594 0.97 10.96 -26.32
CA TRP A 594 1.36 11.24 -24.94
C TRP A 594 1.59 9.95 -24.12
N ARG A 595 0.76 8.90 -24.33
CA ARG A 595 0.95 7.59 -23.69
C ARG A 595 2.20 6.89 -24.21
N LEU A 596 2.45 6.94 -25.49
CA LEU A 596 3.68 6.40 -26.07
C LEU A 596 4.91 7.05 -25.43
N TRP A 597 4.90 8.38 -25.33
CA TRP A 597 6.00 9.12 -24.72
C TRP A 597 6.21 8.74 -23.26
N LEU A 598 5.11 8.69 -22.49
CA LEU A 598 5.11 8.26 -21.08
C LEU A 598 5.62 6.81 -20.94
N PHE A 599 5.18 5.90 -21.81
CA PHE A 599 5.64 4.50 -21.80
C PHE A 599 7.13 4.40 -22.06
N LEU A 600 7.64 5.12 -23.06
CA LEU A 600 9.07 5.14 -23.39
C LEU A 600 9.91 5.74 -22.26
N LEU A 601 9.41 6.79 -21.60
CA LEU A 601 10.05 7.39 -20.42
C LEU A 601 10.16 6.37 -19.28
N MET A 602 9.06 5.68 -18.97
CA MET A 602 9.02 4.65 -17.94
C MET A 602 9.93 3.47 -18.27
N ALA A 603 9.94 3.02 -19.55
CA ALA A 603 10.77 1.90 -19.99
C ALA A 603 12.27 2.20 -19.94
N ARG A 604 12.67 3.46 -20.22
CA ARG A 604 14.07 3.90 -20.11
C ARG A 604 14.57 3.92 -18.67
N ASN A 605 13.68 4.17 -17.72
CA ASN A 605 14.01 4.24 -16.30
C ASN A 605 13.77 2.92 -15.55
N ALA A 606 13.34 1.87 -16.25
CA ALA A 606 13.20 0.53 -15.70
C ALA A 606 14.55 -0.15 -15.53
N ILE A 607 14.74 -0.91 -14.47
CA ILE A 607 15.93 -1.74 -14.30
C ILE A 607 15.95 -2.88 -15.31
N THR A 608 17.16 -3.33 -15.66
CA THR A 608 17.37 -4.40 -16.64
C THR A 608 16.82 -5.74 -16.12
N ALA A 609 16.52 -6.66 -17.03
CA ALA A 609 16.13 -8.01 -16.66
C ALA A 609 17.27 -8.75 -15.94
N THR A 610 18.51 -8.47 -16.29
CA THR A 610 19.72 -9.00 -15.69
C THR A 610 19.77 -8.68 -14.19
N GLU A 611 19.58 -7.42 -13.85
CA GLU A 611 19.55 -6.96 -12.46
C GLU A 611 18.32 -7.47 -11.70
N PHE A 612 17.15 -7.42 -12.31
CA PHE A 612 15.89 -7.84 -11.69
C PHE A 612 15.88 -9.33 -11.32
N PHE A 613 16.41 -10.19 -12.18
CA PHE A 613 16.49 -11.65 -11.96
C PHE A 613 17.77 -12.08 -11.27
N ARG A 614 18.62 -11.14 -10.83
CA ARG A 614 19.90 -11.35 -10.15
C ARG A 614 20.87 -12.24 -10.92
N ILE A 615 20.93 -12.07 -12.25
CA ILE A 615 21.81 -12.85 -13.11
C ILE A 615 23.24 -12.30 -13.01
N PRO A 616 24.27 -13.16 -12.87
CA PRO A 616 25.67 -12.73 -12.84
C PRO A 616 26.06 -11.99 -14.11
N SER A 617 26.61 -10.79 -13.99
CA SER A 617 26.95 -9.92 -15.11
C SER A 617 28.09 -10.45 -16.01
N ASP A 618 28.96 -11.27 -15.44
CA ASP A 618 30.09 -11.93 -16.12
C ASP A 618 29.67 -13.13 -17.01
N ARG A 619 28.40 -13.56 -16.89
CA ARG A 619 27.87 -14.75 -17.57
C ARG A 619 26.64 -14.46 -18.41
N VAL A 620 26.33 -13.20 -18.64
CA VAL A 620 25.18 -12.78 -19.39
C VAL A 620 25.56 -12.32 -20.81
N VAL A 621 24.78 -12.75 -21.79
CA VAL A 621 24.81 -12.27 -23.18
C VAL A 621 23.49 -11.58 -23.45
N GLU A 622 23.49 -10.25 -23.55
CA GLU A 622 22.32 -9.46 -23.91
C GLU A 622 22.27 -9.25 -25.42
N LEU A 623 21.19 -9.67 -26.06
CA LEU A 623 20.98 -9.51 -27.48
C LEU A 623 19.87 -8.49 -27.74
N GLY A 624 20.21 -7.40 -28.43
CA GLY A 624 19.28 -6.31 -28.71
C GLY A 624 18.21 -6.72 -29.73
N VAL A 625 16.93 -6.63 -29.33
CA VAL A 625 15.77 -6.87 -30.18
C VAL A 625 15.00 -5.57 -30.35
N ARG A 626 14.85 -5.07 -31.58
CA ARG A 626 14.06 -3.86 -31.86
C ARG A 626 12.57 -4.22 -31.88
N VAL A 627 11.79 -3.55 -31.04
CA VAL A 627 10.33 -3.70 -30.97
C VAL A 627 9.70 -2.36 -31.35
N ALA A 628 8.97 -2.31 -32.46
CA ALA A 628 8.25 -1.11 -32.88
C ALA A 628 6.90 -1.01 -32.16
N ILE A 629 6.62 0.10 -31.48
CA ILE A 629 5.40 0.34 -30.70
C ILE A 629 4.65 1.57 -31.22
#